data_0983172d6135e5a2a151fb251dd6ad87
#
_entry.id   0983172d6135e5a2a151fb251dd6ad87
#
_cell.length_a   1.000
_cell.length_b   1.000
_cell.length_c   1.000
_cell.angle_alpha   90.00
_cell.angle_beta   90.00
_cell.angle_gamma   90.00
#
_symmetry.space_group_name_H-M   'P 1'
#
loop_
_entity.id
_entity.type
_entity.pdbx_description
1 polymer ?
#
loop_
_entity_poly.entity_id
_entity_poly.type
_entity_poly.pdbx_seq_one_letter_code
_entity_poly.pdbx_strand_id
1 'polypeptide(L)'
;MIKVIVERQLKSGQDIGRLLHDLHMKAVQQKGHISYETLINPNDNRTIVVISNWESLEDWKAWECSKKRAELASKIEPLLAKKELIKVYDVISPMDIGLYADPAGWTQEHERPHFDG
;
A
#
# COMPACT_ATOMS: atom_id res chain seq x y z
N MET A 1 7.77 -6.38 -8.92
CA MET A 1 6.41 -5.81 -8.78
C MET A 1 6.13 -5.47 -7.34
N ILE A 2 5.56 -4.32 -7.11
CA ILE A 2 5.22 -3.84 -5.76
C ILE A 2 3.71 -3.96 -5.56
N LYS A 3 3.32 -4.43 -4.39
CA LYS A 3 1.92 -4.47 -3.97
C LYS A 3 1.74 -3.49 -2.83
N VAL A 4 0.77 -2.58 -2.97
CA VAL A 4 0.48 -1.56 -1.97
C VAL A 4 -0.90 -1.81 -1.40
N ILE A 5 -0.98 -1.84 -0.09
CA ILE A 5 -2.25 -2.06 0.62
C ILE A 5 -2.53 -0.79 1.43
N VAL A 6 -3.66 -0.15 1.13
CA VAL A 6 -4.09 1.06 1.84
C VAL A 6 -5.39 0.73 2.56
N GLU A 7 -5.34 0.80 3.88
CA GLU A 7 -6.54 0.58 4.70
C GLU A 7 -7.06 1.91 5.21
N ARG A 8 -8.36 2.13 5.04
CA ARG A 8 -9.04 3.33 5.51
C ARG A 8 -10.23 2.93 6.36
N GLN A 9 -10.35 3.55 7.52
CA GLN A 9 -11.47 3.32 8.41
C GLN A 9 -12.34 4.58 8.42
N LEU A 10 -13.58 4.43 7.98
CA LEU A 10 -14.50 5.56 7.86
C LEU A 10 -15.11 5.94 9.18
N LYS A 11 -15.40 7.22 9.34
CA LYS A 11 -16.33 7.65 10.37
C LYS A 11 -17.71 7.11 10.01
N SER A 12 -18.59 7.07 11.00
CA SER A 12 -19.91 6.49 10.82
C SER A 12 -20.67 7.12 9.64
N GLY A 13 -21.18 6.26 8.75
CA GLY A 13 -22.11 6.67 7.71
C GLY A 13 -21.56 7.51 6.57
N GLN A 14 -20.25 7.63 6.45
CA GLN A 14 -19.65 8.45 5.39
C GLN A 14 -19.61 7.68 4.08
N ASP A 15 -19.93 8.36 2.99
CA ASP A 15 -19.80 7.83 1.64
C ASP A 15 -18.59 8.47 0.97
N ILE A 16 -17.56 7.67 0.75
CA ILE A 16 -16.36 8.14 0.08
C ILE A 16 -16.18 7.53 -1.32
N GLY A 17 -17.23 6.86 -1.82
CA GLY A 17 -17.13 6.16 -3.09
C GLY A 17 -16.66 7.04 -4.23
N ARG A 18 -17.25 8.23 -4.38
CA ARG A 18 -16.87 9.15 -5.45
C ARG A 18 -15.43 9.62 -5.29
N LEU A 19 -15.01 9.95 -4.07
CA LEU A 19 -13.66 10.42 -3.82
C LEU A 19 -12.62 9.32 -4.09
N LEU A 20 -12.92 8.08 -3.69
CA LEU A 20 -12.04 6.95 -3.98
C LEU A 20 -11.99 6.68 -5.48
N HIS A 21 -13.12 6.77 -6.17
CA HIS A 21 -13.15 6.61 -7.62
C HIS A 21 -12.24 7.63 -8.28
N ASP A 22 -12.37 8.91 -7.90
CA ASP A 22 -11.54 9.97 -8.47
C ASP A 22 -10.05 9.73 -8.22
N LEU A 23 -9.73 9.28 -7.00
CA LEU A 23 -8.34 8.98 -6.64
C LEU A 23 -7.79 7.85 -7.52
N HIS A 24 -8.57 6.79 -7.71
CA HIS A 24 -8.13 5.65 -8.50
C HIS A 24 -8.02 5.99 -9.98
N MET A 25 -8.91 6.84 -10.50
CA MET A 25 -8.83 7.27 -11.89
C MET A 25 -7.55 8.06 -12.18
N LYS A 26 -7.05 8.79 -11.20
CA LYS A 26 -5.77 9.47 -11.34
C LYS A 26 -4.59 8.52 -11.18
N ALA A 27 -4.73 7.57 -10.25
CA ALA A 27 -3.66 6.57 -10.02
C ALA A 27 -3.41 5.73 -11.26
N VAL A 28 -4.47 5.28 -11.96
CA VAL A 28 -4.30 4.42 -13.13
C VAL A 28 -3.59 5.11 -14.29
N GLN A 29 -3.53 6.44 -14.29
CA GLN A 29 -2.83 7.21 -15.30
C GLN A 29 -1.33 7.34 -15.01
N GLN A 30 -0.89 6.92 -13.84
CA GLN A 30 0.50 7.10 -13.44
C GLN A 30 1.38 6.03 -14.04
N LYS A 31 2.63 6.41 -14.32
CA LYS A 31 3.62 5.46 -14.82
C LYS A 31 3.77 4.32 -13.82
N GLY A 32 3.77 3.10 -14.33
CA GLY A 32 4.01 1.91 -13.52
C GLY A 32 2.80 1.34 -12.80
N HIS A 33 1.65 2.00 -12.87
CA HIS A 33 0.43 1.44 -12.30
C HIS A 33 0.00 0.22 -13.13
N ILE A 34 -0.28 -0.90 -12.45
CA ILE A 34 -0.67 -2.15 -13.12
C ILE A 34 -2.16 -2.42 -12.93
N SER A 35 -2.61 -2.44 -11.68
CA SER A 35 -4.00 -2.78 -11.38
C SER A 35 -4.33 -2.37 -9.95
N TYR A 36 -5.62 -2.34 -9.63
CA TYR A 36 -6.08 -2.14 -8.26
C TYR A 36 -7.40 -2.85 -8.05
N GLU A 37 -7.73 -3.09 -6.78
CA GLU A 37 -9.04 -3.55 -6.39
C GLU A 37 -9.41 -2.93 -5.05
N THR A 38 -10.70 -2.70 -4.87
CA THR A 38 -11.24 -2.13 -3.64
C THR A 38 -12.02 -3.21 -2.91
N LEU A 39 -11.71 -3.39 -1.65
CA LEU A 39 -12.30 -4.43 -0.82
C LEU A 39 -13.02 -3.78 0.35
N ILE A 40 -14.09 -4.41 0.78
CA ILE A 40 -14.82 -3.98 1.97
C ILE A 40 -15.04 -5.20 2.85
N ASN A 41 -14.90 -5.02 4.17
CA ASN A 41 -15.18 -6.10 5.10
C ASN A 41 -16.70 -6.25 5.22
N PRO A 42 -17.26 -7.43 4.88
CA PRO A 42 -18.72 -7.59 4.92
C PRO A 42 -19.31 -7.50 6.32
N ASN A 43 -18.49 -7.70 7.36
CA ASN A 43 -18.92 -7.61 8.74
C ASN A 43 -18.59 -6.25 9.37
N ASP A 44 -17.85 -5.41 8.65
CA ASP A 44 -17.47 -4.07 9.09
C ASP A 44 -17.35 -3.18 7.86
N ASN A 45 -18.48 -2.63 7.43
CA ASN A 45 -18.54 -1.85 6.19
C ASN A 45 -17.92 -0.47 6.31
N ARG A 46 -17.24 -0.17 7.42
CA ARG A 46 -16.48 1.08 7.58
C ARG A 46 -15.00 0.91 7.24
N THR A 47 -14.54 -0.33 7.11
CA THR A 47 -13.14 -0.59 6.77
C THR A 47 -13.04 -0.92 5.29
N ILE A 48 -12.36 -0.04 4.57
CA ILE A 48 -12.14 -0.16 3.13
C ILE A 48 -10.65 -0.42 2.90
N VAL A 49 -10.34 -1.42 2.10
CA VAL A 49 -8.96 -1.76 1.76
C VAL A 49 -8.80 -1.65 0.25
N VAL A 50 -7.78 -0.94 -0.19
CA VAL A 50 -7.42 -0.88 -1.62
C VAL A 50 -6.09 -1.56 -1.78
N ILE A 51 -6.04 -2.53 -2.69
CA ILE A 51 -4.79 -3.20 -3.04
C ILE A 51 -4.45 -2.77 -4.46
N SER A 52 -3.25 -2.23 -4.65
CA SER A 52 -2.77 -1.83 -5.97
C SER A 52 -1.43 -2.46 -6.25
N ASN A 53 -1.15 -2.65 -7.54
CA ASN A 53 0.09 -3.25 -8.01
C ASN A 53 0.82 -2.25 -8.89
N TRP A 54 2.14 -2.16 -8.70
CA TRP A 54 3.00 -1.20 -9.38
C TRP A 54 4.24 -1.90 -9.91
N GLU A 55 4.77 -1.40 -11.00
CA GLU A 55 5.96 -2.01 -11.62
C GLU A 55 7.18 -1.88 -10.72
N SER A 56 7.32 -0.75 -10.03
CA SER A 56 8.48 -0.52 -9.18
C SER A 56 8.12 0.33 -7.96
N LEU A 57 8.99 0.28 -6.96
CA LEU A 57 8.83 1.11 -5.77
C LEU A 57 8.91 2.60 -6.12
N GLU A 58 9.78 2.96 -7.06
CA GLU A 58 9.91 4.36 -7.48
C GLU A 58 8.60 4.89 -8.08
N ASP A 59 7.93 4.06 -8.90
CA ASP A 59 6.66 4.47 -9.49
C ASP A 59 5.59 4.71 -8.44
N TRP A 60 5.50 3.81 -7.45
CA TRP A 60 4.60 4.03 -6.33
C TRP A 60 4.94 5.29 -5.54
N LYS A 61 6.24 5.47 -5.23
CA LYS A 61 6.68 6.63 -4.47
C LYS A 61 6.37 7.93 -5.18
N ALA A 62 6.55 7.96 -6.51
CA ALA A 62 6.23 9.14 -7.30
C ALA A 62 4.76 9.51 -7.19
N TRP A 63 3.87 8.51 -7.20
CA TRP A 63 2.45 8.74 -7.01
C TRP A 63 2.14 9.15 -5.58
N GLU A 64 2.69 8.42 -4.60
CA GLU A 64 2.46 8.70 -3.19
C GLU A 64 2.79 10.14 -2.82
N CYS A 65 3.88 10.67 -3.38
CA CYS A 65 4.37 12.01 -3.08
C CYS A 65 3.83 13.06 -4.04
N SER A 66 2.93 12.69 -4.96
CA SER A 66 2.45 13.63 -5.97
C SER A 66 1.49 14.65 -5.35
N LYS A 67 1.50 15.84 -5.95
CA LYS A 67 0.58 16.90 -5.56
C LYS A 67 -0.87 16.48 -5.82
N LYS A 68 -1.10 15.77 -6.91
CA LYS A 68 -2.45 15.31 -7.27
C LYS A 68 -3.02 14.38 -6.22
N ARG A 69 -2.21 13.41 -5.75
CA ARG A 69 -2.66 12.50 -4.70
C ARG A 69 -2.91 13.25 -3.40
N ALA A 70 -2.05 14.21 -3.06
CA ALA A 70 -2.21 15.00 -1.85
C ALA A 70 -3.53 15.79 -1.87
N GLU A 71 -3.87 16.37 -3.02
CA GLU A 71 -5.11 17.13 -3.17
C GLU A 71 -6.34 16.25 -2.94
N LEU A 72 -6.34 15.06 -3.54
CA LEU A 72 -7.46 14.14 -3.39
C LEU A 72 -7.51 13.54 -2.00
N ALA A 73 -6.37 13.18 -1.45
CA ALA A 73 -6.28 12.62 -0.09
C ALA A 73 -6.78 13.62 0.96
N SER A 74 -6.54 14.92 0.74
CA SER A 74 -7.00 15.95 1.68
C SER A 74 -8.52 16.01 1.78
N LYS A 75 -9.23 15.56 0.75
CA LYS A 75 -10.70 15.51 0.75
C LYS A 75 -11.22 14.25 1.42
N ILE A 76 -10.41 13.21 1.44
CA ILE A 76 -10.77 11.92 2.04
C ILE A 76 -10.50 11.93 3.54
N GLU A 77 -9.38 12.52 3.95
CA GLU A 77 -8.89 12.49 5.32
C GLU A 77 -9.93 12.90 6.38
N PRO A 78 -10.71 13.98 6.17
CA PRO A 78 -11.71 14.36 7.18
C PRO A 78 -12.82 13.33 7.38
N LEU A 79 -12.99 12.40 6.44
CA LEU A 79 -14.02 11.37 6.51
C LEU A 79 -13.54 10.10 7.21
N LEU A 80 -12.25 10.05 7.57
CA LEU A 80 -11.66 8.87 8.19
C LEU A 80 -11.69 8.96 9.70
N ALA A 81 -11.95 7.82 10.35
CA ALA A 81 -11.91 7.72 11.81
C ALA A 81 -10.50 7.83 12.36
N LYS A 82 -9.51 7.45 11.54
CA LYS A 82 -8.10 7.54 11.89
C LYS A 82 -7.30 7.67 10.61
N LYS A 83 -6.01 8.00 10.74
CA LYS A 83 -5.12 8.15 9.61
C LYS A 83 -5.06 6.86 8.79
N GLU A 84 -5.04 6.98 7.46
CA GLU A 84 -4.91 5.81 6.59
C GLU A 84 -3.63 5.05 6.88
N LEU A 85 -3.70 3.73 6.75
CA LEU A 85 -2.56 2.85 6.98
C LEU A 85 -2.10 2.33 5.62
N ILE A 86 -0.83 2.58 5.30
CA ILE A 86 -0.24 2.16 4.02
C ILE A 86 0.83 1.12 4.30
N LYS A 87 0.75 -0.02 3.62
CA LYS A 87 1.75 -1.08 3.69
C LYS A 87 2.22 -1.38 2.27
N VAL A 88 3.53 -1.49 2.12
CA VAL A 88 4.15 -1.73 0.82
C VAL A 88 4.94 -3.02 0.88
N TYR A 89 4.72 -3.89 -0.09
CA TYR A 89 5.37 -5.20 -0.15
C TYR A 89 5.96 -5.41 -1.53
N ASP A 90 7.10 -6.10 -1.57
CA ASP A 90 7.65 -6.60 -2.81
C ASP A 90 7.06 -7.98 -3.06
N VAL A 91 6.64 -8.25 -4.28
CA VAL A 91 6.10 -9.56 -4.65
C VAL A 91 7.27 -10.45 -5.04
N ILE A 92 7.49 -11.51 -4.26
CA ILE A 92 8.65 -12.40 -4.46
C ILE A 92 8.21 -13.86 -4.47
N SER A 93 9.10 -14.72 -4.96
CA SER A 93 8.97 -16.15 -4.76
C SER A 93 9.42 -16.50 -3.34
N PRO A 94 8.79 -17.48 -2.68
CA PRO A 94 9.28 -17.93 -1.37
C PRO A 94 10.76 -18.35 -1.40
N MET A 95 11.26 -18.78 -2.56
CA MET A 95 12.64 -19.18 -2.70
C MET A 95 13.62 -18.00 -2.57
N ASP A 96 13.11 -16.76 -2.73
CA ASP A 96 13.94 -15.56 -2.66
C ASP A 96 13.94 -14.91 -1.28
N ILE A 97 13.23 -15.50 -0.30
CA ILE A 97 13.10 -14.89 1.04
C ILE A 97 14.46 -14.62 1.67
N GLY A 98 15.42 -15.55 1.48
CA GLY A 98 16.75 -15.38 2.06
C GLY A 98 17.49 -14.14 1.58
N LEU A 99 17.24 -13.73 0.34
CA LEU A 99 17.86 -12.53 -0.23
C LEU A 99 17.38 -11.25 0.46
N TYR A 100 16.16 -11.26 0.97
CA TYR A 100 15.58 -10.12 1.68
C TYR A 100 15.82 -10.17 3.17
N ALA A 101 15.83 -11.38 3.73
CA ALA A 101 16.02 -11.56 5.18
C ALA A 101 17.42 -11.21 5.63
N ASP A 102 18.41 -11.31 4.72
CA ASP A 102 19.80 -10.97 5.00
C ASP A 102 20.34 -10.08 3.88
N PRO A 103 19.83 -8.85 3.77
CA PRO A 103 20.16 -7.99 2.63
C PRO A 103 21.63 -7.62 2.54
N ALA A 104 22.36 -7.68 3.64
CA ALA A 104 23.78 -7.37 3.63
C ALA A 104 24.62 -8.60 3.31
N GLY A 105 24.03 -9.79 3.28
CA GLY A 105 24.72 -11.05 3.07
C GLY A 105 25.54 -11.50 4.28
N TRP A 106 25.25 -11.00 5.47
CA TRP A 106 25.98 -11.40 6.70
C TRP A 106 25.21 -12.36 7.54
N THR A 107 25.16 -12.48 7.65
CA THR A 107 24.71 -13.13 8.31
C THR A 107 24.94 -13.58 9.10
N GLN A 108 24.64 -13.51 9.11
CA GLN A 108 24.85 -13.80 9.85
C GLN A 108 25.32 -13.90 10.48
N GLU A 109 25.28 -13.99 10.48
CA GLU A 109 25.79 -14.05 11.32
C GLU A 109 25.83 -13.56 11.93
N HIS A 110 26.12 -13.73 11.89
CA HIS A 110 26.31 -13.35 12.64
C HIS A 110 25.76 -13.20 13.36
N GLU A 111 25.31 -13.40 13.31
CA GLU A 111 24.98 -13.47 14.02
C GLU A 111 24.40 -13.85 14.30
N ARG A 112 24.12 -14.43 14.13
CA ARG A 112 23.91 -15.06 14.51
C ARG A 112 23.73 -15.64 14.94
N PRO A 113 23.82 -15.83 14.99
CA PRO A 113 23.89 -16.50 15.50
C PRO A 113 23.51 -16.91 15.47
N HIS A 114 23.18 -17.26 15.38
CA HIS A 114 23.23 -17.73 15.53
C HIS A 114 22.70 -18.13 15.40
N PHE A 115 22.38 -18.46 15.24
CA PHE A 115 22.46 -18.94 15.33
C PHE A 115 22.70 -19.34 15.37
N ASP A 116 22.78 -19.47 15.37
CA ASP A 116 23.38 -19.78 15.60
C ASP A 116 23.40 -19.92 15.48
N GLY A 117 23.40 -19.98 15.24
CA GLY A 117 23.68 -20.08 15.29
C GLY A 117 23.59 -20.01 15.10
#